data_28b3ddff0377ddbcc4c2c43fe4dcc230
#
_entry.id   28b3ddff0377ddbcc4c2c43fe4dcc230
#
_cell.length_a   1.000
_cell.length_b   1.000
_cell.length_c   1.000
_cell.angle_alpha   90.00
_cell.angle_beta   90.00
_cell.angle_gamma   90.00
#
_symmetry.space_group_name_H-M   'P 1'
#
loop_
_entity.id
_entity.type
_entity.pdbx_description
1 polymer ?
#
loop_
_entity_poly.entity_id
_entity_poly.type
_entity_poly.pdbx_seq_one_letter_code
_entity_poly.pdbx_strand_id
1 'polypeptide(L)'
;MDYFIINEFAMNYDAGNLSTYIYKELGGKLQLAVWDFNNGFDNFQNSVKSTDILHTVKNSWIERLWQDEAFRERVCERYVQLRKTTLSDEHIAEKIASYQEELGEAVDRNFKVWGYSFKENLLTGTSKEGTSRDIGSYEEAMKQLTDTIRERLAYLDKELGGN
;
A
#
# COMPACT_ATOMS: atom_id res chain seq x y z
N MET A 1 -1.67 -12.45 -10.77
CA MET A 1 -1.35 -12.70 -9.34
C MET A 1 -0.59 -11.52 -8.75
N ASP A 2 0.57 -11.15 -9.26
CA ASP A 2 1.38 -10.07 -8.69
C ASP A 2 0.64 -8.72 -8.58
N TYR A 3 -0.18 -8.37 -9.57
CA TYR A 3 -1.05 -7.19 -9.49
C TYR A 3 -2.02 -7.25 -8.31
N PHE A 4 -2.65 -8.40 -8.04
CA PHE A 4 -3.51 -8.58 -6.88
C PHE A 4 -2.71 -8.44 -5.58
N ILE A 5 -1.59 -9.15 -5.45
CA ILE A 5 -0.77 -9.16 -4.24
C ILE A 5 -0.24 -7.77 -3.90
N ILE A 6 0.29 -7.01 -4.88
CA ILE A 6 0.82 -5.67 -4.60
C ILE A 6 -0.27 -4.69 -4.17
N ASN A 7 -1.47 -4.77 -4.77
CA ASN A 7 -2.59 -3.92 -4.38
C ASN A 7 -3.14 -4.29 -3.00
N GLU A 8 -3.22 -5.59 -2.67
CA GLU A 8 -3.58 -6.01 -1.32
C GLU A 8 -2.51 -5.63 -0.30
N PHE A 9 -1.23 -5.84 -0.60
CA PHE A 9 -0.14 -5.43 0.29
C PHE A 9 -0.18 -3.94 0.59
N ALA A 10 -0.30 -3.12 -0.44
CA ALA A 10 -0.35 -1.67 -0.29
C ALA A 10 -1.71 -1.13 0.20
N MET A 11 -2.72 -1.99 0.41
CA MET A 11 -4.06 -1.57 0.78
C MET A 11 -4.69 -0.61 -0.26
N ASN A 12 -4.34 -0.78 -1.54
CA ASN A 12 -4.85 0.04 -2.63
C ASN A 12 -6.27 -0.39 -3.03
N TYR A 13 -7.26 0.08 -2.29
CA TYR A 13 -8.67 -0.31 -2.42
C TYR A 13 -9.33 0.13 -3.74
N ASP A 14 -8.71 1.03 -4.49
CA ASP A 14 -9.20 1.48 -5.80
C ASP A 14 -8.90 0.49 -6.93
N ALA A 15 -7.96 -0.41 -6.72
CA ALA A 15 -7.56 -1.40 -7.72
C ALA A 15 -8.75 -2.25 -8.20
N GLY A 16 -8.90 -2.36 -9.50
CA GLY A 16 -10.01 -3.08 -10.13
C GLY A 16 -11.26 -2.22 -10.38
N ASN A 17 -11.42 -1.09 -9.72
CA ASN A 17 -12.52 -0.14 -9.91
C ASN A 17 -12.07 1.17 -10.54
N LEU A 18 -11.11 1.82 -9.89
CA LEU A 18 -10.51 3.08 -10.32
C LEU A 18 -9.02 2.85 -10.57
N SER A 19 -8.34 3.82 -11.17
CA SER A 19 -6.88 3.80 -11.36
C SER A 19 -6.34 2.45 -11.87
N THR A 20 -7.12 1.79 -12.74
CA THR A 20 -6.80 0.47 -13.27
C THR A 20 -6.51 0.56 -14.76
N TYR A 21 -5.27 0.24 -15.13
CA TYR A 21 -4.79 0.33 -16.50
C TYR A 21 -4.40 -1.03 -17.04
N ILE A 22 -4.90 -1.31 -18.24
CA ILE A 22 -4.61 -2.54 -18.98
C ILE A 22 -3.86 -2.14 -20.24
N TYR A 23 -2.75 -2.79 -20.52
CA TYR A 23 -1.99 -2.58 -21.73
C TYR A 23 -1.66 -3.90 -22.42
N LYS A 24 -1.30 -3.80 -23.68
CA LYS A 24 -0.89 -4.95 -24.47
C LYS A 24 0.17 -4.50 -25.47
N GLU A 25 1.31 -5.16 -25.44
CA GLU A 25 2.30 -5.04 -26.49
C GLU A 25 1.84 -5.75 -27.77
N LEU A 26 2.39 -5.34 -28.92
CA LEU A 26 2.06 -5.96 -30.20
C LEU A 26 2.42 -7.46 -30.17
N GLY A 27 1.41 -8.33 -30.40
CA GLY A 27 1.58 -9.78 -30.32
C GLY A 27 1.64 -10.35 -28.88
N GLY A 28 1.64 -9.49 -27.86
CA GLY A 28 1.71 -9.88 -26.45
C GLY A 28 0.36 -10.26 -25.83
N LYS A 29 0.39 -10.57 -24.54
CA LYS A 29 -0.78 -10.78 -23.69
C LYS A 29 -1.22 -9.47 -23.04
N LEU A 30 -2.49 -9.39 -22.64
CA LEU A 30 -2.97 -8.31 -21.77
C LEU A 30 -2.21 -8.33 -20.44
N GLN A 31 -1.78 -7.16 -20.00
CA GLN A 31 -1.07 -6.95 -18.75
C GLN A 31 -1.72 -5.81 -17.98
N LEU A 32 -1.57 -5.82 -16.68
CA LEU A 32 -2.05 -4.78 -15.77
C LEU A 32 -0.86 -3.91 -15.35
N ALA A 33 -1.02 -2.60 -15.42
CA ALA A 33 -0.06 -1.66 -14.86
C ALA A 33 -0.50 -1.26 -13.45
N VAL A 34 0.46 -1.17 -12.53
CA VAL A 34 0.23 -0.57 -11.21
C VAL A 34 0.19 0.95 -11.35
N TRP A 35 -0.76 1.58 -10.65
CA TRP A 35 -0.97 3.03 -10.76
C TRP A 35 -1.63 3.58 -9.50
N ASP A 36 -1.28 4.84 -9.17
CA ASP A 36 -1.96 5.67 -8.19
C ASP A 36 -2.00 5.07 -6.78
N PHE A 37 -0.82 4.83 -6.20
CA PHE A 37 -0.67 4.28 -4.86
C PHE A 37 -0.61 5.35 -3.75
N ASN A 38 -1.05 6.59 -4.03
CA ASN A 38 -1.05 7.68 -3.08
C ASN A 38 -1.90 7.40 -1.82
N ASN A 39 -2.92 6.55 -1.96
CA ASN A 39 -3.77 6.09 -0.85
C ASN A 39 -3.24 4.80 -0.18
N GLY A 40 -2.09 4.29 -0.64
CA GLY A 40 -1.51 3.07 -0.11
C GLY A 40 -1.13 3.19 1.36
N PHE A 41 -1.12 2.05 2.06
CA PHE A 41 -0.77 1.94 3.48
C PHE A 41 -1.54 2.89 4.37
N ASP A 42 -2.84 3.05 4.08
CA ASP A 42 -3.75 3.92 4.81
C ASP A 42 -3.38 5.42 4.77
N ASN A 43 -2.69 5.87 3.74
CA ASN A 43 -2.38 7.27 3.55
C ASN A 43 -3.58 8.07 2.98
N PHE A 44 -4.80 7.78 3.43
CA PHE A 44 -6.01 8.46 3.01
C PHE A 44 -6.61 9.27 4.15
N GLN A 45 -7.03 10.50 3.87
CA GLN A 45 -7.32 11.50 4.90
C GLN A 45 -8.63 11.31 5.65
N ASN A 46 -9.63 10.70 5.02
CA ASN A 46 -11.00 10.73 5.51
C ASN A 46 -11.47 9.45 6.21
N SER A 47 -10.69 8.39 6.19
CA SER A 47 -11.06 7.14 6.86
C SER A 47 -9.85 6.27 7.15
N VAL A 48 -9.85 5.65 8.29
CA VAL A 48 -8.91 4.58 8.61
C VAL A 48 -9.26 3.36 7.77
N LYS A 49 -8.29 2.83 7.05
CA LYS A 49 -8.43 1.55 6.36
C LYS A 49 -7.97 0.43 7.27
N SER A 50 -8.78 -0.60 7.36
CA SER A 50 -8.45 -1.76 8.18
C SER A 50 -7.28 -2.52 7.58
N THR A 51 -6.28 -2.86 8.41
CA THR A 51 -5.15 -3.69 8.00
C THR A 51 -5.52 -5.17 7.87
N ASP A 52 -6.66 -5.58 8.43
CA ASP A 52 -7.10 -6.97 8.62
C ASP A 52 -8.26 -7.42 7.71
N ILE A 53 -8.39 -6.81 6.54
CA ILE A 53 -9.32 -7.24 5.49
C ILE A 53 -8.63 -7.27 4.13
N LEU A 54 -9.15 -8.06 3.19
CA LEU A 54 -8.79 -7.93 1.77
C LEU A 54 -9.61 -6.79 1.14
N HIS A 55 -8.91 -5.82 0.55
CA HIS A 55 -9.52 -4.57 0.07
C HIS A 55 -10.13 -4.68 -1.32
N THR A 56 -9.56 -5.52 -2.20
CA THR A 56 -9.92 -5.54 -3.62
C THR A 56 -10.82 -6.72 -4.02
N VAL A 57 -11.03 -7.69 -3.14
CA VAL A 57 -11.76 -8.94 -3.44
C VAL A 57 -13.25 -8.76 -3.76
N LYS A 58 -13.80 -7.57 -3.54
CA LYS A 58 -15.17 -7.20 -3.93
C LYS A 58 -15.21 -6.24 -5.11
N ASN A 59 -14.06 -5.96 -5.72
CA ASN A 59 -13.94 -4.98 -6.78
C ASN A 59 -14.10 -5.63 -8.15
N SER A 60 -15.14 -5.24 -8.89
CA SER A 60 -15.30 -5.52 -10.31
C SER A 60 -14.90 -6.96 -10.71
N TRP A 61 -14.00 -7.13 -11.68
CA TRP A 61 -13.53 -8.43 -12.18
C TRP A 61 -12.62 -9.20 -11.19
N ILE A 62 -12.03 -8.51 -10.21
CA ILE A 62 -11.23 -9.16 -9.16
C ILE A 62 -12.11 -10.07 -8.30
N GLU A 63 -13.33 -9.62 -7.97
CA GLU A 63 -14.30 -10.45 -7.25
C GLU A 63 -14.54 -11.80 -7.94
N ARG A 64 -14.68 -11.78 -9.25
CA ARG A 64 -14.90 -13.00 -10.03
C ARG A 64 -13.68 -13.93 -10.01
N LEU A 65 -12.48 -13.38 -10.12
CA LEU A 65 -11.25 -14.17 -9.99
C LEU A 65 -11.09 -14.74 -8.58
N TRP A 66 -11.43 -13.97 -7.55
CA TRP A 66 -11.31 -14.42 -6.16
C TRP A 66 -12.24 -15.56 -5.81
N GLN A 67 -13.35 -15.76 -6.54
CA GLN A 67 -14.24 -16.90 -6.42
C GLN A 67 -13.64 -18.20 -6.99
N ASP A 68 -12.65 -18.11 -7.87
CA ASP A 68 -11.95 -19.27 -8.46
C ASP A 68 -10.90 -19.82 -7.49
N GLU A 69 -11.07 -21.06 -7.07
CA GLU A 69 -10.17 -21.72 -6.11
C GLU A 69 -8.74 -21.83 -6.64
N ALA A 70 -8.58 -22.22 -7.91
CA ALA A 70 -7.27 -22.35 -8.52
C ALA A 70 -6.54 -20.99 -8.66
N PHE A 71 -7.30 -19.89 -8.77
CA PHE A 71 -6.70 -18.55 -8.71
C PHE A 71 -6.20 -18.25 -7.30
N ARG A 72 -7.01 -18.51 -6.26
CA ARG A 72 -6.61 -18.28 -4.86
C ARG A 72 -5.38 -19.10 -4.49
N GLU A 73 -5.36 -20.38 -4.81
CA GLU A 73 -4.20 -21.25 -4.55
C GLU A 73 -2.91 -20.67 -5.15
N ARG A 74 -2.95 -20.25 -6.43
CA ARG A 74 -1.79 -19.62 -7.07
C ARG A 74 -1.39 -18.28 -6.46
N VAL A 75 -2.35 -17.50 -5.96
CA VAL A 75 -2.06 -16.27 -5.22
C VAL A 75 -1.33 -16.61 -3.92
N CYS A 76 -1.82 -17.57 -3.15
CA CYS A 76 -1.19 -18.02 -1.91
C CYS A 76 0.23 -18.54 -2.15
N GLU A 77 0.42 -19.43 -3.11
CA GLU A 77 1.75 -19.94 -3.48
C GLU A 77 2.71 -18.79 -3.85
N ARG A 78 2.23 -17.85 -4.66
CA ARG A 78 3.03 -16.69 -5.08
C ARG A 78 3.35 -15.76 -3.92
N TYR A 79 2.39 -15.50 -3.04
CA TYR A 79 2.60 -14.70 -1.84
C TYR A 79 3.69 -15.30 -0.94
N VAL A 80 3.63 -16.60 -0.65
CA VAL A 80 4.65 -17.30 0.13
C VAL A 80 6.05 -17.19 -0.50
N GLN A 81 6.16 -17.22 -1.83
CA GLN A 81 7.43 -16.98 -2.51
C GLN A 81 7.93 -15.54 -2.29
N LEU A 82 7.04 -14.55 -2.43
CA LEU A 82 7.39 -13.14 -2.24
C LEU A 82 7.78 -12.83 -0.79
N ARG A 83 7.15 -13.47 0.20
CA ARG A 83 7.51 -13.30 1.62
C ARG A 83 8.94 -13.78 1.94
N LYS A 84 9.48 -14.67 1.14
CA LYS A 84 10.89 -15.12 1.28
C LYS A 84 11.90 -14.18 0.62
N THR A 85 11.44 -13.18 -0.11
CA THR A 85 12.28 -12.29 -0.92
C THR A 85 11.80 -10.84 -0.85
N THR A 86 11.10 -10.37 -1.86
CA THR A 86 10.70 -8.96 -2.07
C THR A 86 9.79 -8.42 -0.97
N LEU A 87 8.95 -9.26 -0.37
CA LEU A 87 8.07 -8.88 0.73
C LEU A 87 8.57 -9.40 2.09
N SER A 88 9.84 -9.80 2.22
CA SER A 88 10.40 -10.11 3.53
C SER A 88 10.50 -8.86 4.40
N ASP A 89 10.41 -9.02 5.71
CA ASP A 89 10.47 -7.91 6.66
C ASP A 89 11.81 -7.17 6.54
N GLU A 90 12.90 -7.91 6.36
CA GLU A 90 14.25 -7.37 6.18
C GLU A 90 14.33 -6.53 4.91
N HIS A 91 13.86 -7.08 3.77
CA HIS A 91 13.93 -6.37 2.49
C HIS A 91 13.11 -5.08 2.50
N ILE A 92 11.92 -5.10 3.10
CA ILE A 92 11.07 -3.90 3.23
C ILE A 92 11.74 -2.87 4.12
N ALA A 93 12.30 -3.27 5.27
CA ALA A 93 13.01 -2.36 6.16
C ALA A 93 14.24 -1.74 5.48
N GLU A 94 15.03 -2.52 4.76
CA GLU A 94 16.17 -2.05 3.96
C GLU A 94 15.74 -1.05 2.89
N LYS A 95 14.63 -1.30 2.20
CA LYS A 95 14.10 -0.37 1.18
C LYS A 95 13.65 0.95 1.78
N ILE A 96 12.95 0.92 2.90
CA ILE A 96 12.54 2.15 3.61
C ILE A 96 13.77 2.94 4.03
N ALA A 97 14.76 2.30 4.65
CA ALA A 97 15.99 2.94 5.07
C ALA A 97 16.78 3.54 3.88
N SER A 98 16.89 2.80 2.79
CA SER A 98 17.54 3.27 1.56
C SER A 98 16.88 4.51 0.97
N TYR A 99 15.55 4.56 0.94
CA TYR A 99 14.82 5.75 0.45
C TYR A 99 14.96 6.94 1.40
N GLN A 100 14.99 6.72 2.71
CA GLN A 100 15.24 7.79 3.67
C GLN A 100 16.66 8.37 3.51
N GLU A 101 17.66 7.52 3.29
CA GLU A 101 19.03 7.92 3.02
C GLU A 101 19.14 8.71 1.69
N GLU A 102 18.51 8.23 0.64
CA GLU A 102 18.49 8.90 -0.67
C GLU A 102 17.82 10.29 -0.60
N LEU A 103 16.70 10.39 0.11
CA LEU A 103 16.00 11.66 0.32
C LEU A 103 16.83 12.64 1.15
N GLY A 104 17.49 12.18 2.21
CA GLY A 104 18.35 12.98 3.05
C GLY A 104 17.75 14.35 3.38
N GLU A 105 18.53 15.42 3.16
CA GLU A 105 18.09 16.80 3.38
C GLU A 105 16.93 17.26 2.48
N ALA A 106 16.53 16.50 1.46
CA ALA A 106 15.39 16.87 0.62
C ALA A 106 14.08 16.89 1.42
N VAL A 107 13.97 16.10 2.48
CA VAL A 107 12.82 16.09 3.38
C VAL A 107 12.64 17.49 4.00
N ASP A 108 13.69 18.02 4.61
CA ASP A 108 13.65 19.35 5.26
C ASP A 108 13.40 20.46 4.25
N ARG A 109 14.04 20.39 3.08
CA ARG A 109 13.82 21.37 1.99
C ARG A 109 12.38 21.34 1.51
N ASN A 110 11.74 20.19 1.41
CA ASN A 110 10.35 20.05 1.01
C ASN A 110 9.42 20.80 1.98
N PHE A 111 9.57 20.55 3.29
CA PHE A 111 8.75 21.22 4.29
C PHE A 111 9.00 22.73 4.33
N LYS A 112 10.25 23.17 4.15
CA LYS A 112 10.61 24.58 4.10
C LYS A 112 10.02 25.30 2.88
N VAL A 113 10.09 24.67 1.71
CA VAL A 113 9.64 25.30 0.45
C VAL A 113 8.13 25.41 0.40
N TRP A 114 7.43 24.36 0.81
CA TRP A 114 5.98 24.29 0.72
C TRP A 114 5.26 24.82 1.95
N GLY A 115 6.00 25.25 2.97
CA GLY A 115 5.42 25.77 4.22
C GLY A 115 4.56 24.78 4.97
N TYR A 116 4.77 23.46 4.73
CA TYR A 116 3.96 22.42 5.35
C TYR A 116 4.19 22.38 6.84
N SER A 117 3.10 22.34 7.56
CA SER A 117 3.07 22.12 9.00
C SER A 117 2.22 20.91 9.32
N PHE A 118 2.73 19.99 10.12
CA PHE A 118 1.92 18.88 10.65
C PHE A 118 0.74 19.34 11.54
N LYS A 119 0.59 20.64 11.75
CA LYS A 119 -0.52 21.22 12.53
C LYS A 119 -1.77 21.54 11.72
N GLU A 120 -1.68 21.44 10.39
CA GLU A 120 -2.77 21.82 9.49
C GLU A 120 -3.12 20.68 8.57
N ASN A 121 -4.41 20.57 8.25
CA ASN A 121 -4.87 19.67 7.19
C ASN A 121 -4.59 20.33 5.83
N LEU A 122 -3.73 19.71 5.03
CA LEU A 122 -3.30 20.26 3.74
C LEU A 122 -4.43 20.46 2.73
N LEU A 123 -5.44 19.59 2.75
CA LEU A 123 -6.53 19.67 1.76
C LEU A 123 -7.56 20.74 2.11
N THR A 124 -7.79 20.98 3.37
CA THR A 124 -8.84 21.90 3.82
C THR A 124 -8.28 23.21 4.32
N GLY A 125 -6.98 23.32 4.57
CA GLY A 125 -6.35 24.48 5.19
C GLY A 125 -6.86 24.77 6.60
N THR A 126 -7.57 23.81 7.22
CA THR A 126 -8.09 23.93 8.59
C THR A 126 -7.17 23.24 9.57
N SER A 127 -7.21 23.65 10.83
CA SER A 127 -6.53 22.94 11.90
C SER A 127 -7.00 21.49 11.96
N LYS A 128 -6.08 20.57 12.20
CA LYS A 128 -6.42 19.17 12.44
C LYS A 128 -7.25 19.06 13.70
N GLU A 129 -8.38 18.39 13.59
CA GLU A 129 -9.15 17.97 14.74
C GLU A 129 -8.57 16.64 15.21
N GLY A 130 -8.09 16.57 16.45
CA GLY A 130 -7.37 15.45 17.05
C GLY A 130 -7.95 14.07 16.76
N THR A 131 -7.67 13.56 15.56
CA THR A 131 -7.95 12.18 15.19
C THR A 131 -6.70 11.34 15.43
N SER A 132 -6.84 10.04 15.57
CA SER A 132 -5.71 9.11 15.70
C SER A 132 -4.74 9.15 14.50
N ARG A 133 -5.11 9.86 13.45
CA ARG A 133 -4.35 10.05 12.21
C ARG A 133 -3.61 11.39 12.13
N ASP A 134 -3.79 12.24 13.11
CA ASP A 134 -3.13 13.53 13.16
C ASP A 134 -1.67 13.36 13.58
N ILE A 135 -0.85 13.03 12.60
CA ILE A 135 0.58 12.86 12.76
C ILE A 135 1.20 14.22 13.07
N GLY A 136 2.00 14.28 14.12
CA GLY A 136 2.63 15.51 14.60
C GLY A 136 4.03 15.77 14.06
N SER A 137 4.68 14.78 13.45
CA SER A 137 6.04 14.89 12.91
C SER A 137 6.31 13.92 11.76
N TYR A 138 7.42 14.13 11.05
CA TYR A 138 7.89 13.20 10.04
C TYR A 138 8.23 11.82 10.63
N GLU A 139 8.84 11.79 11.80
CA GLU A 139 9.19 10.56 12.52
C GLU A 139 7.96 9.77 12.89
N GLU A 140 6.90 10.42 13.35
CA GLU A 140 5.61 9.78 13.61
C GLU A 140 4.97 9.23 12.34
N ALA A 141 5.08 9.97 11.21
CA ALA A 141 4.61 9.50 9.92
C ALA A 141 5.33 8.22 9.47
N MET A 142 6.65 8.19 9.60
CA MET A 142 7.46 7.02 9.27
C MET A 142 7.17 5.84 10.20
N LYS A 143 6.95 6.11 11.49
CA LYS A 143 6.53 5.06 12.43
C LYS A 143 5.18 4.49 12.06
N GLN A 144 4.19 5.33 11.76
CA GLN A 144 2.86 4.88 11.35
C GLN A 144 2.93 4.03 10.07
N LEU A 145 3.68 4.45 9.06
CA LEU A 145 3.88 3.68 7.83
C LEU A 145 4.46 2.29 8.15
N THR A 146 5.50 2.23 8.97
CA THR A 146 6.16 0.97 9.34
C THR A 146 5.24 0.05 10.14
N ASP A 147 4.48 0.59 11.07
CA ASP A 147 3.52 -0.17 11.88
C ASP A 147 2.38 -0.70 11.01
N THR A 148 1.81 0.13 10.12
CA THR A 148 0.77 -0.27 9.16
C THR A 148 1.26 -1.41 8.25
N ILE A 149 2.48 -1.31 7.72
CA ILE A 149 3.07 -2.37 6.87
C ILE A 149 3.20 -3.67 7.67
N ARG A 150 3.69 -3.60 8.91
CA ARG A 150 3.87 -4.79 9.78
C ARG A 150 2.53 -5.47 10.09
N GLU A 151 1.53 -4.70 10.48
CA GLU A 151 0.18 -5.21 10.74
C GLU A 151 -0.43 -5.83 9.49
N ARG A 152 -0.25 -5.16 8.34
CA ARG A 152 -0.74 -5.64 7.06
C ARG A 152 -0.11 -6.97 6.66
N LEU A 153 1.20 -7.10 6.80
CA LEU A 153 1.90 -8.36 6.52
C LEU A 153 1.46 -9.48 7.46
N ALA A 154 1.31 -9.19 8.75
CA ALA A 154 0.82 -10.18 9.70
C ALA A 154 -0.59 -10.71 9.34
N TYR A 155 -1.47 -9.84 8.85
CA TYR A 155 -2.78 -10.26 8.36
C TYR A 155 -2.64 -11.10 7.08
N LEU A 156 -1.87 -10.64 6.10
CA LEU A 156 -1.68 -11.35 4.84
C LEU A 156 -0.98 -12.70 5.03
N ASP A 157 -0.05 -12.80 5.97
CA ASP A 157 0.59 -14.08 6.35
C ASP A 157 -0.44 -15.10 6.86
N LYS A 158 -1.42 -14.64 7.63
CA LYS A 158 -2.53 -15.48 8.09
C LYS A 158 -3.51 -15.84 6.97
N GLU A 159 -3.81 -14.90 6.08
CA GLU A 159 -4.85 -15.06 5.05
C GLU A 159 -4.32 -15.79 3.81
N LEU A 160 -3.09 -15.50 3.40
CA LEU A 160 -2.49 -15.98 2.15
C LEU A 160 -1.27 -16.89 2.38
N GLY A 161 -0.74 -16.95 3.58
CA GLY A 161 0.51 -17.67 3.88
C GLY A 161 0.39 -19.18 3.87
N GLY A 162 -0.82 -19.72 3.80
CA GLY A 162 -1.10 -21.16 3.90
C GLY A 162 -0.83 -21.71 5.31
N ASN A 163 -1.79 -22.39 5.89
CA ASN A 163 -1.59 -23.20 7.11
C ASN A 163 -0.77 -24.46 6.79
#